data_4e79ad0d419eca4572068cc57f49b2c8
#
_entry.id   4e79ad0d419eca4572068cc57f49b2c8
#
_cell.length_a   1.000
_cell.length_b   1.000
_cell.length_c   1.000
_cell.angle_alpha   90.00
_cell.angle_beta   90.00
_cell.angle_gamma   90.00
#
_symmetry.space_group_name_H-M   'P 1'
#
loop_
_entity.id
_entity.type
_entity.pdbx_description
1 polymer ?
#
loop_
_entity_poly.entity_id
_entity_poly.type
_entity_poly.pdbx_seq_one_letter_code
_entity_poly.pdbx_strand_id
1 'polypeptide(L)'
;MRRYTKYLLIGMTVFVILPATSVWWWTNQPLQTSKNVLELTVDEGDSAETITRKVVAAGVQNSPTLLGWWLSWTGQSRNFKEGSYEIRKTDTPAILLRKLVRGEFGLRKLRIGEGWNIRQVRAALRRAEGLKHDSAGMSEAKLLQELDLHEDSLEGMFFPDTYKYARNTSDLDILRLA
;
A
#
# COMPACT_ATOMS: atom_id res chain seq x y z
N MET A 1 -5.46 56.42 11.24
CA MET A 1 -4.73 55.21 11.61
C MET A 1 -5.64 53.97 11.76
N ARG A 2 -6.71 53.97 12.56
CA ARG A 2 -7.58 52.78 12.78
C ARG A 2 -8.22 52.13 11.52
N ARG A 3 -8.45 52.88 10.45
CA ARG A 3 -9.06 52.33 9.21
C ARG A 3 -8.07 51.50 8.41
N TYR A 4 -6.84 51.97 8.26
CA TYR A 4 -5.78 51.25 7.53
C TYR A 4 -5.38 49.93 8.22
N THR A 5 -5.35 49.93 9.57
CA THR A 5 -5.09 48.70 10.35
C THR A 5 -6.14 47.64 10.13
N LYS A 6 -7.41 47.99 9.99
CA LYS A 6 -8.48 47.05 9.67
C LYS A 6 -8.32 46.43 8.26
N TYR A 7 -8.02 47.24 7.26
CA TYR A 7 -7.82 46.76 5.88
C TYR A 7 -6.56 45.88 5.79
N LEU A 8 -5.51 46.22 6.53
CA LEU A 8 -4.29 45.42 6.59
C LEU A 8 -4.56 44.07 7.27
N LEU A 9 -5.31 44.05 8.36
CA LEU A 9 -5.72 42.80 9.00
C LEU A 9 -6.61 41.94 8.08
N ILE A 10 -7.58 42.52 7.41
CA ILE A 10 -8.45 41.79 6.45
C ILE A 10 -7.58 41.26 5.30
N GLY A 11 -6.69 42.04 4.74
CA GLY A 11 -5.78 41.62 3.68
C GLY A 11 -4.89 40.46 4.12
N MET A 12 -4.34 40.52 5.32
CA MET A 12 -3.53 39.47 5.90
C MET A 12 -4.33 38.17 6.14
N THR A 13 -5.56 38.29 6.63
CA THR A 13 -6.47 37.16 6.86
C THR A 13 -6.83 36.47 5.53
N VAL A 14 -7.19 37.27 4.51
CA VAL A 14 -7.48 36.75 3.16
C VAL A 14 -6.26 36.09 2.54
N PHE A 15 -5.08 36.67 2.70
CA PHE A 15 -3.82 36.16 2.18
C PHE A 15 -3.45 34.79 2.78
N VAL A 16 -3.84 34.51 4.01
CA VAL A 16 -3.61 33.21 4.68
C VAL A 16 -4.72 32.21 4.38
N ILE A 17 -5.98 32.65 4.42
CA ILE A 17 -7.14 31.75 4.26
C ILE A 17 -7.27 31.22 2.82
N LEU A 18 -7.07 32.06 1.81
CA LEU A 18 -7.21 31.66 0.41
C LEU A 18 -6.24 30.52 0.02
N PRO A 19 -4.92 30.57 0.27
CA PRO A 19 -4.04 29.45 -0.05
C PRO A 19 -4.35 28.22 0.82
N ALA A 20 -4.69 28.39 2.09
CA ALA A 20 -5.04 27.27 2.96
C ALA A 20 -6.29 26.51 2.47
N THR A 21 -7.33 27.25 2.08
CA THR A 21 -8.55 26.64 1.51
C THR A 21 -8.29 25.99 0.15
N SER A 22 -7.43 26.58 -0.68
CA SER A 22 -7.04 26.03 -1.98
C SER A 22 -6.29 24.71 -1.84
N VAL A 23 -5.33 24.64 -0.91
CA VAL A 23 -4.59 23.41 -0.60
C VAL A 23 -5.54 22.35 -0.03
N TRP A 24 -6.38 22.72 0.93
CA TRP A 24 -7.37 21.80 1.48
C TRP A 24 -8.32 21.25 0.42
N TRP A 25 -8.83 22.11 -0.48
CA TRP A 25 -9.68 21.68 -1.57
C TRP A 25 -8.95 20.72 -2.51
N TRP A 26 -7.71 21.05 -2.93
CA TRP A 26 -6.92 20.21 -3.83
C TRP A 26 -6.57 18.84 -3.19
N THR A 27 -6.21 18.81 -1.92
CA THR A 27 -5.85 17.55 -1.23
C THR A 27 -7.03 16.61 -1.04
N ASN A 28 -8.26 17.13 -1.16
CA ASN A 28 -9.49 16.34 -1.10
C ASN A 28 -10.09 16.02 -2.48
N GLN A 29 -9.46 16.46 -3.58
CA GLN A 29 -9.87 16.06 -4.92
C GLN A 29 -9.37 14.66 -5.25
N PRO A 30 -10.19 13.82 -5.94
CA PRO A 30 -9.75 12.51 -6.39
C PRO A 30 -8.52 12.59 -7.29
N LEU A 31 -7.61 11.62 -7.14
CA LEU A 31 -6.45 11.49 -8.01
C LEU A 31 -6.90 11.15 -9.43
N GLN A 32 -6.32 11.85 -10.41
CA GLN A 32 -6.54 11.53 -11.82
C GLN A 32 -5.69 10.31 -12.16
N THR A 33 -6.31 9.16 -12.40
CA THR A 33 -5.62 7.90 -12.66
C THR A 33 -5.99 7.34 -14.02
N SER A 34 -5.04 6.74 -14.71
CA SER A 34 -5.24 6.09 -16.01
C SER A 34 -6.05 4.80 -15.92
N LYS A 35 -6.06 4.14 -14.76
CA LYS A 35 -6.78 2.89 -14.48
C LYS A 35 -7.56 3.01 -13.17
N ASN A 36 -8.52 2.12 -12.96
CA ASN A 36 -9.34 2.13 -11.73
C ASN A 36 -8.53 1.82 -10.46
N VAL A 37 -7.51 0.99 -10.59
CA VAL A 37 -6.58 0.62 -9.52
C VAL A 37 -5.17 0.64 -10.10
N LEU A 38 -4.28 1.33 -9.41
CA LEU A 38 -2.85 1.36 -9.69
C LEU A 38 -2.11 0.73 -8.53
N GLU A 39 -1.02 0.05 -8.83
CA GLU A 39 -0.13 -0.53 -7.83
C GLU A 39 1.10 0.37 -7.66
N LEU A 40 1.43 0.69 -6.42
CA LEU A 40 2.60 1.46 -6.03
C LEU A 40 3.44 0.63 -5.08
N THR A 41 4.68 0.34 -5.45
CA THR A 41 5.66 -0.28 -4.55
C THR A 41 6.57 0.78 -3.98
N VAL A 42 6.62 0.85 -2.65
CA VAL A 42 7.50 1.72 -1.88
C VAL A 42 8.58 0.86 -1.27
N ASP A 43 9.84 1.19 -1.54
CA ASP A 43 10.99 0.48 -1.01
C ASP A 43 11.52 1.19 0.24
N GLU A 44 12.30 0.47 1.05
CA GLU A 44 12.93 1.03 2.24
C GLU A 44 13.80 2.25 1.87
N GLY A 45 13.61 3.36 2.58
CA GLY A 45 14.36 4.60 2.35
C GLY A 45 13.89 5.46 1.19
N ASP A 46 12.77 5.12 0.53
CA ASP A 46 12.20 5.96 -0.53
C ASP A 46 11.87 7.36 0.00
N SER A 47 12.40 8.38 -0.68
CA SER A 47 12.06 9.78 -0.40
C SER A 47 10.68 10.15 -0.97
N ALA A 48 10.08 11.25 -0.48
CA ALA A 48 8.85 11.81 -1.03
C ALA A 48 8.94 12.07 -2.54
N GLU A 49 10.11 12.49 -3.03
CA GLU A 49 10.37 12.70 -4.46
C GLU A 49 10.37 11.38 -5.24
N THR A 50 11.04 10.35 -4.71
CA THR A 50 11.08 9.01 -5.32
C THR A 50 9.68 8.41 -5.38
N ILE A 51 8.93 8.49 -4.28
CA ILE A 51 7.54 8.03 -4.22
C ILE A 51 6.68 8.79 -5.24
N THR A 52 6.83 10.11 -5.35
CA THR A 52 6.09 10.90 -6.34
C THR A 52 6.38 10.44 -7.75
N ARG A 53 7.64 10.17 -8.10
CA ARG A 53 8.02 9.63 -9.42
C ARG A 53 7.39 8.25 -9.66
N LYS A 54 7.41 7.37 -8.66
CA LYS A 54 6.78 6.04 -8.73
C LYS A 54 5.26 6.13 -8.91
N VAL A 55 4.59 7.05 -8.20
CA VAL A 55 3.15 7.32 -8.31
C VAL A 55 2.78 7.78 -9.72
N VAL A 56 3.54 8.71 -10.29
CA VAL A 56 3.32 9.17 -11.67
C VAL A 56 3.62 8.08 -12.69
N ALA A 57 4.71 7.33 -12.51
CA ALA A 57 5.05 6.18 -13.37
C ALA A 57 3.97 5.07 -13.31
N ALA A 58 3.32 4.89 -12.17
CA ALA A 58 2.19 3.96 -12.03
C ALA A 58 0.94 4.42 -12.80
N GLY A 59 0.84 5.71 -13.19
CA GLY A 59 -0.24 6.22 -14.02
C GLY A 59 -1.14 7.29 -13.37
N VAL A 60 -0.69 7.89 -12.29
CA VAL A 60 -1.35 9.08 -11.71
C VAL A 60 -0.98 10.31 -12.55
N GLN A 61 -1.98 11.03 -13.01
CA GLN A 61 -1.82 12.18 -13.93
C GLN A 61 -1.81 13.53 -13.22
N ASN A 62 -1.86 13.55 -11.89
CA ASN A 62 -1.75 14.77 -11.11
C ASN A 62 -0.37 15.40 -11.27
N SER A 63 -0.27 16.75 -11.07
CA SER A 63 1.01 17.45 -11.13
C SER A 63 2.05 16.83 -10.17
N PRO A 64 3.17 16.30 -10.70
CA PRO A 64 4.21 15.69 -9.87
C PRO A 64 4.78 16.67 -8.85
N THR A 65 4.96 17.93 -9.27
CA THR A 65 5.51 19.00 -8.43
C THR A 65 4.63 19.27 -7.21
N LEU A 66 3.30 19.38 -7.41
CA LEU A 66 2.36 19.66 -6.32
C LEU A 66 2.27 18.47 -5.37
N LEU A 67 2.25 17.25 -5.91
CA LEU A 67 2.19 16.03 -5.10
C LEU A 67 3.47 15.84 -4.29
N GLY A 68 4.64 16.02 -4.90
CA GLY A 68 5.94 15.92 -4.23
C GLY A 68 6.10 16.99 -3.14
N TRP A 69 5.71 18.23 -3.44
CA TRP A 69 5.71 19.32 -2.46
C TRP A 69 4.79 19.00 -1.27
N TRP A 70 3.57 18.50 -1.54
CA TRP A 70 2.62 18.09 -0.51
C TRP A 70 3.20 17.00 0.39
N LEU A 71 3.70 15.92 -0.18
CA LEU A 71 4.29 14.81 0.56
C LEU A 71 5.50 15.23 1.40
N SER A 72 6.32 16.16 0.89
CA SER A 72 7.50 16.69 1.60
C SER A 72 7.12 17.64 2.71
N TRP A 73 6.15 18.56 2.46
CA TRP A 73 5.79 19.65 3.38
C TRP A 73 5.06 19.14 4.63
N THR A 74 4.35 18.02 4.53
CA THR A 74 3.67 17.42 5.69
C THR A 74 4.63 16.94 6.78
N GLY A 75 5.95 16.90 6.52
CA GLY A 75 6.96 16.43 7.47
C GLY A 75 6.91 14.94 7.78
N GLN A 76 6.02 14.21 7.12
CA GLN A 76 5.80 12.77 7.36
C GLN A 76 6.60 11.87 6.41
N SER A 77 7.43 12.44 5.54
CA SER A 77 8.21 11.71 4.53
C SER A 77 9.17 10.67 5.12
N ARG A 78 9.58 10.82 6.38
CA ARG A 78 10.42 9.84 7.11
C ARG A 78 9.61 8.67 7.69
N ASN A 79 8.28 8.77 7.71
CA ASN A 79 7.38 7.78 8.30
C ASN A 79 6.68 6.92 7.24
N PHE A 80 7.09 7.04 5.97
CA PHE A 80 6.54 6.20 4.92
C PHE A 80 6.98 4.77 5.13
N LYS A 81 6.01 3.88 5.15
CA LYS A 81 6.26 2.44 5.31
C LYS A 81 6.50 1.82 3.95
N GLU A 82 7.49 0.95 3.88
CA GLU A 82 7.74 0.11 2.71
C GLU A 82 6.59 -0.87 2.48
N GLY A 83 6.35 -1.22 1.23
CA GLY A 83 5.33 -2.19 0.89
C GLY A 83 4.59 -1.86 -0.41
N SER A 84 3.61 -2.70 -0.72
CA SER A 84 2.79 -2.55 -1.92
C SER A 84 1.44 -1.92 -1.58
N TYR A 85 1.13 -0.82 -2.24
CA TYR A 85 -0.07 -0.02 -2.03
C TYR A 85 -0.97 -0.05 -3.26
N GLU A 86 -2.27 -0.06 -3.03
CA GLU A 86 -3.26 0.18 -4.08
C GLU A 86 -3.73 1.63 -4.06
N ILE A 87 -3.54 2.32 -5.20
CA ILE A 87 -4.09 3.66 -5.44
C ILE A 87 -5.34 3.49 -6.28
N ARG A 88 -6.48 3.86 -5.74
CA ARG A 88 -7.78 3.79 -6.42
C ARG A 88 -8.14 5.16 -7.01
N LYS A 89 -8.95 5.16 -8.05
CA LYS A 89 -9.45 6.38 -8.67
C LYS A 89 -10.19 7.32 -7.69
N THR A 90 -10.72 6.78 -6.61
CA THR A 90 -11.40 7.54 -5.55
C THR A 90 -10.45 8.10 -4.49
N ASP A 91 -9.19 7.69 -4.51
CA ASP A 91 -8.21 8.17 -3.53
C ASP A 91 -7.84 9.63 -3.82
N THR A 92 -7.57 10.36 -2.76
CA THR A 92 -7.13 11.76 -2.81
C THR A 92 -5.65 11.84 -2.37
N PRO A 93 -4.93 12.94 -2.64
CA PRO A 93 -3.59 13.14 -2.09
C PRO A 93 -3.51 12.94 -0.57
N ALA A 94 -4.53 13.37 0.18
CA ALA A 94 -4.61 13.17 1.62
C ALA A 94 -4.77 11.68 2.00
N ILE A 95 -5.58 10.92 1.25
CA ILE A 95 -5.74 9.47 1.46
C ILE A 95 -4.44 8.74 1.11
N LEU A 96 -3.77 9.11 0.01
CA LEU A 96 -2.49 8.53 -0.37
C LEU A 96 -1.44 8.72 0.74
N LEU A 97 -1.29 9.94 1.26
CA LEU A 97 -0.40 10.23 2.37
C LEU A 97 -0.72 9.37 3.60
N ARG A 98 -2.00 9.27 3.96
CA ARG A 98 -2.44 8.44 5.09
C ARG A 98 -2.07 6.96 4.89
N LYS A 99 -2.31 6.43 3.68
CA LYS A 99 -1.95 5.04 3.34
C LYS A 99 -0.44 4.81 3.52
N LEU A 100 0.41 5.70 3.02
CA LEU A 100 1.86 5.60 3.12
C LEU A 100 2.35 5.64 4.57
N VAL A 101 1.79 6.53 5.40
CA VAL A 101 2.19 6.70 6.80
C VAL A 101 1.68 5.56 7.69
N ARG A 102 0.44 5.13 7.48
CA ARG A 102 -0.16 4.05 8.29
C ARG A 102 0.23 2.66 7.82
N GLY A 103 0.72 2.50 6.58
CA GLY A 103 0.97 1.20 5.99
C GLY A 103 -0.34 0.49 5.63
N GLU A 104 -1.29 1.23 5.05
CA GLU A 104 -2.54 0.64 4.57
C GLU A 104 -2.28 -0.05 3.22
N PHE A 105 -1.63 -1.21 3.26
CA PHE A 105 -1.21 -1.98 2.08
C PHE A 105 -2.39 -2.50 1.27
N GLY A 106 -2.19 -2.67 -0.01
CA GLY A 106 -3.10 -3.38 -0.90
C GLY A 106 -3.08 -4.88 -0.60
N LEU A 107 -3.91 -5.33 0.37
CA LEU A 107 -3.94 -6.74 0.76
C LEU A 107 -4.81 -7.56 -0.17
N ARG A 108 -4.25 -8.67 -0.64
CA ARG A 108 -4.95 -9.75 -1.34
C ARG A 108 -5.40 -10.81 -0.34
N LYS A 109 -6.26 -11.71 -0.79
CA LYS A 109 -6.81 -12.76 0.06
C LYS A 109 -6.54 -14.13 -0.57
N LEU A 110 -6.00 -15.04 0.21
CA LEU A 110 -5.91 -16.45 -0.09
C LEU A 110 -6.84 -17.20 0.88
N ARG A 111 -7.78 -17.96 0.36
CA ARG A 111 -8.64 -18.81 1.18
C ARG A 111 -8.11 -20.24 1.16
N ILE A 112 -7.92 -20.82 2.34
CA ILE A 112 -7.76 -22.27 2.55
C ILE A 112 -9.11 -22.79 3.06
N GLY A 113 -9.71 -23.72 2.32
CA GLY A 113 -11.02 -24.28 2.64
C GLY A 113 -10.93 -25.43 3.65
N GLU A 114 -12.00 -25.65 4.39
CA GLU A 114 -12.12 -26.80 5.28
C GLU A 114 -11.99 -28.11 4.49
N GLY A 115 -11.28 -29.08 5.05
CA GLY A 115 -11.08 -30.39 4.45
C GLY A 115 -10.19 -30.42 3.21
N TRP A 116 -9.47 -29.32 2.92
CA TRP A 116 -8.53 -29.32 1.81
C TRP A 116 -7.31 -30.17 2.14
N ASN A 117 -6.91 -30.95 1.14
CA ASN A 117 -5.64 -31.68 1.20
C ASN A 117 -4.49 -30.77 0.75
N ILE A 118 -3.25 -31.20 1.03
CA ILE A 118 -2.03 -30.41 0.69
C ILE A 118 -1.95 -30.05 -0.79
N ARG A 119 -2.42 -30.90 -1.70
CA ARG A 119 -2.42 -30.61 -3.15
C ARG A 119 -3.33 -29.44 -3.48
N GLN A 120 -4.48 -29.32 -2.83
CA GLN A 120 -5.43 -28.21 -3.00
C GLN A 120 -4.86 -26.92 -2.43
N VAL A 121 -4.21 -26.96 -1.25
CA VAL A 121 -3.52 -25.81 -0.66
C VAL A 121 -2.43 -25.32 -1.61
N ARG A 122 -1.54 -26.20 -2.09
CA ARG A 122 -0.49 -25.84 -3.05
C ARG A 122 -1.06 -25.30 -4.38
N ALA A 123 -2.18 -25.82 -4.83
CA ALA A 123 -2.85 -25.31 -6.02
C ALA A 123 -3.41 -23.90 -5.82
N ALA A 124 -3.96 -23.59 -4.64
CA ALA A 124 -4.43 -22.25 -4.29
C ALA A 124 -3.28 -21.26 -4.22
N LEU A 125 -2.16 -21.62 -3.57
CA LEU A 125 -0.93 -20.79 -3.52
C LEU A 125 -0.43 -20.48 -4.93
N ARG A 126 -0.35 -21.46 -5.83
CA ARG A 126 0.08 -21.23 -7.23
C ARG A 126 -0.83 -20.30 -8.03
N ARG A 127 -2.12 -20.24 -7.70
CA ARG A 127 -3.11 -19.36 -8.36
C ARG A 127 -3.19 -17.98 -7.72
N ALA A 128 -2.58 -17.80 -6.55
CA ALA A 128 -2.65 -16.55 -5.80
C ALA A 128 -1.83 -15.47 -6.51
N GLU A 129 -2.53 -14.45 -7.02
CA GLU A 129 -1.89 -13.36 -7.76
C GLU A 129 -0.96 -12.54 -6.86
N GLY A 130 0.22 -12.24 -7.36
CA GLY A 130 1.21 -11.39 -6.70
C GLY A 130 1.88 -12.04 -5.49
N LEU A 131 1.66 -13.32 -5.26
CA LEU A 131 2.39 -14.10 -4.28
C LEU A 131 3.72 -14.55 -4.87
N LYS A 132 4.80 -14.53 -4.10
CA LYS A 132 6.05 -15.16 -4.43
C LYS A 132 5.94 -16.66 -4.21
N HIS A 133 6.28 -17.45 -5.22
CA HIS A 133 6.14 -18.91 -5.18
C HIS A 133 7.47 -19.57 -4.81
N ASP A 134 8.01 -19.25 -3.63
CA ASP A 134 9.28 -19.79 -3.14
C ASP A 134 9.18 -21.29 -2.84
N SER A 135 7.96 -21.79 -2.48
CA SER A 135 7.71 -23.21 -2.30
C SER A 135 7.55 -24.01 -3.61
N ALA A 136 7.57 -23.33 -4.77
CA ALA A 136 7.37 -23.99 -6.04
C ALA A 136 8.49 -25.01 -6.32
N GLY A 137 8.09 -26.23 -6.64
CA GLY A 137 9.05 -27.32 -6.90
C GLY A 137 9.64 -27.99 -5.67
N MET A 138 9.37 -27.51 -4.46
CA MET A 138 9.81 -28.21 -3.23
C MET A 138 9.07 -29.53 -3.06
N SER A 139 9.82 -30.58 -2.71
CA SER A 139 9.25 -31.84 -2.21
C SER A 139 8.54 -31.61 -0.88
N GLU A 140 7.67 -32.52 -0.48
CA GLU A 140 6.97 -32.44 0.80
C GLU A 140 7.97 -32.44 1.97
N ALA A 141 8.99 -33.30 1.93
CA ALA A 141 10.03 -33.37 2.94
C ALA A 141 10.81 -32.05 3.06
N LYS A 142 11.14 -31.39 1.93
CA LYS A 142 11.81 -30.10 1.96
C LYS A 142 10.91 -29.00 2.51
N LEU A 143 9.61 -29.04 2.19
CA LEU A 143 8.66 -28.05 2.70
C LEU A 143 8.44 -28.19 4.20
N LEU A 144 8.37 -29.43 4.73
CA LEU A 144 8.36 -29.70 6.17
C LEU A 144 9.58 -29.09 6.86
N GLN A 145 10.76 -29.28 6.29
CA GLN A 145 12.00 -28.70 6.82
C GLN A 145 11.99 -27.16 6.80
N GLU A 146 11.55 -26.53 5.71
CA GLU A 146 11.48 -25.06 5.57
C GLU A 146 10.44 -24.41 6.50
N LEU A 147 9.41 -25.16 6.86
CA LEU A 147 8.37 -24.75 7.80
C LEU A 147 8.69 -25.11 9.26
N ASP A 148 9.84 -25.78 9.50
CA ASP A 148 10.25 -26.28 10.83
C ASP A 148 9.20 -27.21 11.46
N LEU A 149 8.58 -28.03 10.63
CA LEU A 149 7.59 -29.02 11.05
C LEU A 149 8.25 -30.39 11.23
N HIS A 150 7.95 -31.05 12.36
CA HIS A 150 8.52 -32.35 12.75
C HIS A 150 7.58 -33.53 12.46
N GLU A 151 6.58 -33.27 11.64
CA GLU A 151 5.56 -34.25 11.24
C GLU A 151 6.01 -35.04 10.00
N ASP A 152 5.39 -36.22 9.78
CA ASP A 152 5.70 -37.07 8.62
C ASP A 152 5.00 -36.59 7.35
N SER A 153 3.96 -35.75 7.46
CA SER A 153 3.14 -35.25 6.34
C SER A 153 2.61 -33.86 6.60
N LEU A 154 2.40 -33.10 5.52
CA LEU A 154 1.75 -31.79 5.55
C LEU A 154 0.22 -31.89 5.56
N GLU A 155 -0.34 -33.10 5.50
CA GLU A 155 -1.79 -33.28 5.41
C GLU A 155 -2.46 -32.86 6.73
N GLY A 156 -3.44 -31.96 6.63
CA GLY A 156 -4.17 -31.44 7.79
C GLY A 156 -3.44 -30.41 8.65
N MET A 157 -2.23 -30.00 8.26
CA MET A 157 -1.41 -29.08 9.04
C MET A 157 -1.84 -27.61 8.90
N PHE A 158 -2.56 -27.27 7.85
CA PHE A 158 -2.91 -25.87 7.56
C PHE A 158 -4.34 -25.55 8.00
N PHE A 159 -4.47 -24.52 8.82
CA PHE A 159 -5.75 -24.11 9.36
C PHE A 159 -6.64 -23.50 8.26
N PRO A 160 -7.91 -23.90 8.13
CA PRO A 160 -8.85 -23.34 7.18
C PRO A 160 -9.24 -21.91 7.56
N ASP A 161 -8.79 -20.92 6.76
CA ASP A 161 -9.11 -19.49 6.98
C ASP A 161 -8.87 -18.68 5.69
N THR A 162 -9.10 -17.37 5.77
CA THR A 162 -8.80 -16.41 4.73
C THR A 162 -7.58 -15.55 5.12
N TYR A 163 -6.45 -15.91 4.56
CA TYR A 163 -5.16 -15.26 4.79
C TYR A 163 -5.02 -14.00 3.94
N LYS A 164 -4.69 -12.88 4.58
CA LYS A 164 -4.43 -11.61 3.89
C LYS A 164 -2.94 -11.45 3.69
N TYR A 165 -2.52 -11.11 2.47
CA TYR A 165 -1.12 -10.93 2.14
C TYR A 165 -0.90 -9.72 1.24
N ALA A 166 0.28 -9.10 1.34
CA ALA A 166 0.73 -8.05 0.44
C ALA A 166 1.33 -8.67 -0.84
N ARG A 167 1.42 -7.88 -1.90
CA ARG A 167 2.14 -8.32 -3.10
C ARG A 167 3.61 -8.63 -2.77
N ASN A 168 4.18 -9.63 -3.42
CA ASN A 168 5.53 -10.15 -3.20
C ASN A 168 5.77 -10.82 -1.83
N THR A 169 4.72 -11.06 -1.03
CA THR A 169 4.83 -11.94 0.14
C THR A 169 5.18 -13.36 -0.30
N SER A 170 6.06 -14.04 0.42
CA SER A 170 6.38 -15.44 0.17
C SER A 170 5.20 -16.36 0.52
N ASP A 171 4.99 -17.38 -0.31
CA ASP A 171 4.00 -18.44 0.00
C ASP A 171 4.39 -19.26 1.23
N LEU A 172 5.70 -19.34 1.54
CA LEU A 172 6.19 -19.92 2.78
C LEU A 172 5.73 -19.16 4.01
N ASP A 173 5.67 -17.81 3.94
CA ASP A 173 5.19 -16.99 5.05
C ASP A 173 3.70 -17.20 5.32
N ILE A 174 2.92 -17.41 4.27
CA ILE A 174 1.50 -17.77 4.40
C ILE A 174 1.34 -19.17 5.01
N LEU A 175 2.17 -20.13 4.58
CA LEU A 175 2.13 -21.48 5.13
C LEU A 175 2.56 -21.53 6.60
N ARG A 176 3.51 -20.68 7.03
CA ARG A 176 3.88 -20.54 8.45
C ARG A 176 2.77 -19.94 9.30
N LEU A 177 1.95 -19.08 8.69
CA LEU A 177 0.82 -18.45 9.37
C LEU A 177 -0.41 -19.38 9.45
N ALA A 178 -0.50 -20.30 8.54
CA ALA A 178 -1.61 -21.23 8.42
C ALA A 178 -1.45 -22.47 9.31
#